data_4bf56208ddc79608e56dd9f5fd5ea0fb
#
_entry.id   4bf56208ddc79608e56dd9f5fd5ea0fb
#
_cell.length_a   1.000
_cell.length_b   1.000
_cell.length_c   1.000
_cell.angle_alpha   90.00
_cell.angle_beta   90.00
_cell.angle_gamma   90.00
#
_symmetry.space_group_name_H-M   'P 1'
#
loop_
_entity.id
_entity.type
_entity.pdbx_description
1 polymer ?
#
loop_
_entity_poly.entity_id
_entity_poly.type
_entity_poly.pdbx_seq_one_letter_code
_entity_poly.pdbx_strand_id
1 'polypeptide(L)'
;KYRLCALLTRISQLVIDQPDITSVELNPILASNGQFLVLDATIGLSRYKAKANRKRLCIRPYPIELVKEVTLKNNTQAQLRPIKPEDEQAHLEFDQSLSKEDRYKRFFGELPQFNHDQLAKMTQIDYDREMAFIVSQEQNGSACTLGVSRVLMDPDKLDAEFAIVVRSDCQGLGLGTILMNAAIEHCKNQGVKQIAGITLPENTGMIELARKLGFKITRDFEEGSINMVLKLN
;
A
#
# COMPACT_ATOMS: atom_id res chain seq x y z
N LYS A 1 -12.06 24.67 8.41
CA LYS A 1 -11.00 23.65 8.33
C LYS A 1 -11.06 22.88 7.00
N TYR A 2 -12.18 22.24 6.63
CA TYR A 2 -12.34 21.43 5.41
C TYR A 2 -11.93 22.19 4.10
N ARG A 3 -12.38 23.43 3.93
CA ARG A 3 -12.07 24.22 2.73
C ARG A 3 -10.58 24.58 2.60
N LEU A 4 -9.88 24.77 3.73
CA LEU A 4 -8.42 24.96 3.70
C LEU A 4 -7.71 23.68 3.26
N CYS A 5 -8.12 22.52 3.75
CA CYS A 5 -7.60 21.25 3.28
C CYS A 5 -7.81 21.06 1.77
N ALA A 6 -9.01 21.42 1.27
CA ALA A 6 -9.31 21.37 -0.17
C ALA A 6 -8.41 22.30 -1.00
N LEU A 7 -8.09 23.51 -0.48
CA LEU A 7 -7.15 24.42 -1.13
C LEU A 7 -5.75 23.82 -1.20
N LEU A 8 -5.25 23.29 -0.08
CA LEU A 8 -3.92 22.66 0.00
C LEU A 8 -3.83 21.45 -0.94
N THR A 9 -4.88 20.63 -1.00
CA THR A 9 -4.96 19.49 -1.93
C THR A 9 -4.86 19.94 -3.39
N ARG A 10 -5.55 21.02 -3.77
CA ARG A 10 -5.49 21.57 -5.13
C ARG A 10 -4.11 22.12 -5.48
N ILE A 11 -3.44 22.78 -4.54
CA ILE A 11 -2.06 23.26 -4.74
C ILE A 11 -1.10 22.08 -4.90
N SER A 12 -1.25 21.04 -4.08
CA SER A 12 -0.46 19.81 -4.22
C SER A 12 -0.68 19.15 -5.58
N GLN A 13 -1.93 19.08 -6.04
CA GLN A 13 -2.26 18.54 -7.36
C GLN A 13 -1.65 19.36 -8.49
N LEU A 14 -1.68 20.69 -8.39
CA LEU A 14 -1.03 21.59 -9.37
C LEU A 14 0.47 21.27 -9.50
N VAL A 15 1.17 21.11 -8.37
CA VAL A 15 2.61 20.80 -8.37
C VAL A 15 2.91 19.40 -8.93
N ILE A 16 1.97 18.46 -8.76
CA ILE A 16 2.08 17.11 -9.33
C ILE A 16 1.91 17.15 -10.85
N ASP A 17 0.86 17.85 -11.34
CA ASP A 17 0.48 17.89 -12.74
C ASP A 17 1.45 18.72 -13.59
N GLN A 18 2.14 19.68 -12.94
CA GLN A 18 3.08 20.59 -13.60
C GLN A 18 4.52 20.37 -13.06
N PRO A 19 5.26 19.40 -13.61
CA PRO A 19 6.58 19.02 -13.11
C PRO A 19 7.64 20.12 -13.24
N ASP A 20 7.41 21.13 -14.08
CA ASP A 20 8.30 22.25 -14.27
C ASP A 20 8.20 23.32 -13.17
N ILE A 21 7.18 23.26 -12.31
CA ILE A 21 7.02 24.17 -11.18
C ILE A 21 8.09 23.86 -10.12
N THR A 22 8.89 24.85 -9.77
CA THR A 22 9.93 24.75 -8.73
C THR A 22 9.51 25.36 -7.40
N SER A 23 8.61 26.35 -7.44
CA SER A 23 8.04 26.99 -6.26
C SER A 23 6.66 27.55 -6.55
N VAL A 24 5.82 27.61 -5.53
CA VAL A 24 4.52 28.30 -5.56
C VAL A 24 4.42 29.13 -4.30
N GLU A 25 4.24 30.44 -4.47
CA GLU A 25 3.94 31.37 -3.40
C GLU A 25 2.59 32.02 -3.64
N LEU A 26 1.71 31.94 -2.66
CA LEU A 26 0.36 32.50 -2.68
C LEU A 26 0.23 33.47 -1.50
N ASN A 27 0.45 34.76 -1.73
CA ASN A 27 0.52 35.75 -0.66
C ASN A 27 0.06 37.14 -1.12
N PRO A 28 -1.04 37.69 -0.54
CA PRO A 28 -1.84 37.08 0.50
C PRO A 28 -2.99 36.20 -0.04
N ILE A 29 -3.49 35.32 0.83
CA ILE A 29 -4.75 34.61 0.62
C ILE A 29 -5.80 35.21 1.54
N LEU A 30 -6.83 35.81 0.98
CA LEU A 30 -7.97 36.33 1.73
C LEU A 30 -8.95 35.20 2.08
N ALA A 31 -9.30 35.11 3.34
CA ALA A 31 -10.32 34.18 3.82
C ALA A 31 -11.55 34.97 4.27
N SER A 32 -12.69 34.79 3.59
CA SER A 32 -13.95 35.45 3.90
C SER A 32 -15.12 34.52 3.59
N ASN A 33 -16.12 34.50 4.48
CA ASN A 33 -17.34 33.69 4.34
C ASN A 33 -17.07 32.23 3.95
N GLY A 34 -15.96 31.65 4.48
CA GLY A 34 -15.54 30.28 4.19
C GLY A 34 -15.02 30.07 2.76
N GLN A 35 -14.75 31.12 2.01
CA GLN A 35 -14.06 31.06 0.71
C GLN A 35 -12.62 31.56 0.87
N PHE A 36 -11.73 31.07 0.02
CA PHE A 36 -10.36 31.53 -0.10
C PHE A 36 -10.19 32.17 -1.47
N LEU A 37 -9.67 33.43 -1.46
CA LEU A 37 -9.31 34.18 -2.66
C LEU A 37 -7.80 34.45 -2.61
N VAL A 38 -7.09 33.96 -3.60
CA VAL A 38 -5.67 34.28 -3.79
C VAL A 38 -5.62 35.67 -4.44
N LEU A 39 -4.96 36.62 -3.78
CA LEU A 39 -4.84 37.98 -4.27
C LEU A 39 -3.57 38.15 -5.11
N ASP A 40 -2.52 37.41 -4.79
CA ASP A 40 -1.29 37.39 -5.57
C ASP A 40 -0.69 35.97 -5.57
N ALA A 41 -0.06 35.61 -6.70
CA ALA A 41 0.54 34.29 -6.91
C ALA A 41 1.85 34.42 -7.71
N THR A 42 2.93 33.93 -7.13
CA THR A 42 4.22 33.82 -7.80
C THR A 42 4.56 32.34 -8.03
N ILE A 43 4.83 31.96 -9.28
CA ILE A 43 5.17 30.59 -9.65
C ILE A 43 6.55 30.57 -10.29
N GLY A 44 7.48 29.88 -9.64
CA GLY A 44 8.80 29.60 -10.20
C GLY A 44 8.77 28.41 -11.13
N LEU A 45 9.38 28.53 -12.31
CA LEU A 45 9.47 27.44 -13.28
C LEU A 45 10.92 27.05 -13.55
N SER A 46 11.17 25.77 -13.76
CA SER A 46 12.44 25.26 -14.25
C SER A 46 12.57 25.49 -15.76
N ARG A 47 13.75 25.91 -16.20
CA ARG A 47 14.08 25.98 -17.65
C ARG A 47 14.38 24.60 -18.25
N TYR A 48 14.64 23.60 -17.42
CA TYR A 48 14.91 22.23 -17.85
C TYR A 48 13.63 21.42 -17.71
N LYS A 49 13.22 20.71 -18.78
CA LYS A 49 12.12 19.73 -18.68
C LYS A 49 12.48 18.70 -17.61
N ALA A 50 11.95 18.86 -16.42
CA ALA A 50 12.05 17.84 -15.40
C ALA A 50 11.37 16.58 -15.97
N LYS A 51 12.09 15.46 -16.05
CA LYS A 51 11.45 14.16 -16.22
C LYS A 51 10.37 14.10 -15.14
N ALA A 52 9.14 13.82 -15.54
CA ALA A 52 8.00 13.70 -14.63
C ALA A 52 8.36 12.75 -13.48
N ASN A 53 8.94 13.30 -12.43
CA ASN A 53 9.49 12.52 -11.33
C ASN A 53 8.59 12.74 -10.13
N ARG A 54 7.58 11.86 -9.98
CA ARG A 54 6.68 11.79 -8.82
C ARG A 54 7.44 11.74 -7.47
N LYS A 55 8.76 11.51 -7.50
CA LYS A 55 9.67 11.50 -6.34
C LYS A 55 9.89 12.88 -5.68
N ARG A 56 9.33 13.97 -6.23
CA ARG A 56 9.50 15.33 -5.67
C ARG A 56 8.64 15.60 -4.44
N LEU A 57 7.57 14.85 -4.23
CA LEU A 57 6.68 15.06 -3.10
C LEU A 57 7.08 14.15 -1.93
N CYS A 58 7.20 14.74 -0.74
CA CYS A 58 7.42 13.98 0.50
C CYS A 58 6.21 13.11 0.86
N ILE A 59 5.00 13.56 0.51
CA ILE A 59 3.76 12.82 0.65
C ILE A 59 3.24 12.56 -0.76
N ARG A 60 3.18 11.29 -1.16
CA ARG A 60 2.66 10.93 -2.49
C ARG A 60 1.14 10.93 -2.50
N PRO A 61 0.51 11.39 -3.58
CA PRO A 61 -0.92 11.23 -3.76
C PRO A 61 -1.27 9.74 -3.84
N TYR A 62 -2.52 9.43 -3.56
CA TYR A 62 -3.03 8.07 -3.74
C TYR A 62 -2.79 7.59 -5.18
N PRO A 63 -2.12 6.44 -5.37
CA PRO A 63 -1.74 5.94 -6.70
C PRO A 63 -2.93 5.24 -7.38
N ILE A 64 -3.86 6.03 -7.92
CA ILE A 64 -5.09 5.55 -8.54
C ILE A 64 -4.84 4.64 -9.75
N GLU A 65 -3.73 4.80 -10.43
CA GLU A 65 -3.32 3.98 -11.56
C GLU A 65 -3.04 2.51 -11.19
N LEU A 66 -2.90 2.21 -9.91
CA LEU A 66 -2.71 0.84 -9.40
C LEU A 66 -4.03 0.15 -9.06
N VAL A 67 -5.16 0.84 -9.21
CA VAL A 67 -6.49 0.25 -9.02
C VAL A 67 -6.83 -0.63 -10.22
N LYS A 68 -7.18 -1.90 -9.97
CA LYS A 68 -7.51 -2.89 -11.01
C LYS A 68 -8.70 -3.73 -10.56
N GLU A 69 -9.62 -4.01 -11.48
CA GLU A 69 -10.62 -5.06 -11.29
C GLU A 69 -9.98 -6.43 -11.50
N VAL A 70 -10.29 -7.35 -10.62
CA VAL A 70 -9.77 -8.73 -10.66
C VAL A 70 -10.88 -9.73 -10.53
N THR A 71 -10.75 -10.86 -11.22
CA THR A 71 -11.69 -11.97 -11.14
C THR A 71 -11.08 -13.07 -10.28
N LEU A 72 -11.77 -13.45 -9.22
CA LEU A 72 -11.36 -14.54 -8.34
C LEU A 72 -11.64 -15.91 -8.99
N LYS A 73 -11.05 -16.98 -8.47
CA LYS A 73 -11.23 -18.33 -9.02
C LYS A 73 -12.68 -18.84 -8.99
N ASN A 74 -13.51 -18.30 -8.12
CA ASN A 74 -14.95 -18.59 -8.05
C ASN A 74 -15.78 -17.71 -9.01
N ASN A 75 -15.13 -16.98 -9.95
CA ASN A 75 -15.72 -16.06 -10.90
C ASN A 75 -16.38 -14.80 -10.29
N THR A 76 -16.15 -14.52 -9.01
CA THR A 76 -16.61 -13.25 -8.43
C THR A 76 -15.65 -12.13 -8.77
N GLN A 77 -16.19 -10.92 -8.94
CA GLN A 77 -15.39 -9.71 -9.18
C GLN A 77 -14.95 -9.12 -7.85
N ALA A 78 -13.74 -8.60 -7.84
CA ALA A 78 -13.16 -7.91 -6.71
C ALA A 78 -12.25 -6.77 -7.21
N GLN A 79 -11.93 -5.83 -6.35
CA GLN A 79 -11.03 -4.74 -6.69
C GLN A 79 -9.71 -4.89 -5.94
N LEU A 80 -8.61 -4.95 -6.70
CA LEU A 80 -7.25 -4.83 -6.20
C LEU A 80 -6.87 -3.35 -6.20
N ARG A 81 -6.47 -2.81 -5.07
CA ARG A 81 -6.05 -1.41 -4.96
C ARG A 81 -5.10 -1.16 -3.78
N PRO A 82 -4.35 -0.06 -3.79
CA PRO A 82 -3.68 0.42 -2.60
C PRO A 82 -4.66 0.71 -1.47
N ILE A 83 -4.23 0.52 -0.23
CA ILE A 83 -5.01 0.86 0.96
C ILE A 83 -5.15 2.37 1.10
N LYS A 84 -6.25 2.84 1.69
CA LYS A 84 -6.54 4.26 1.95
C LYS A 84 -6.74 4.50 3.45
N PRO A 85 -6.59 5.73 3.93
CA PRO A 85 -6.96 6.08 5.31
C PRO A 85 -8.40 5.73 5.67
N GLU A 86 -9.33 5.85 4.71
CA GLU A 86 -10.75 5.54 4.89
C GLU A 86 -11.04 4.05 5.08
N ASP A 87 -10.06 3.18 4.79
CA ASP A 87 -10.19 1.74 4.98
C ASP A 87 -10.01 1.28 6.43
N GLU A 88 -9.77 2.19 7.37
CA GLU A 88 -9.47 1.86 8.78
C GLU A 88 -10.50 0.90 9.38
N GLN A 89 -11.78 1.20 9.23
CA GLN A 89 -12.86 0.37 9.76
C GLN A 89 -12.91 -1.01 9.07
N ALA A 90 -12.80 -1.04 7.74
CA ALA A 90 -12.77 -2.29 6.97
C ALA A 90 -11.53 -3.13 7.30
N HIS A 91 -10.39 -2.48 7.62
CA HIS A 91 -9.16 -3.15 8.03
C HIS A 91 -9.27 -3.75 9.44
N LEU A 92 -9.94 -3.06 10.36
CA LEU A 92 -10.28 -3.60 11.68
C LEU A 92 -11.17 -4.84 11.57
N GLU A 93 -12.24 -4.76 10.79
CA GLU A 93 -13.16 -5.88 10.54
C GLU A 93 -12.45 -7.06 9.87
N PHE A 94 -11.56 -6.78 8.93
CA PHE A 94 -10.69 -7.77 8.31
C PHE A 94 -9.81 -8.47 9.36
N ASP A 95 -9.11 -7.73 10.23
CA ASP A 95 -8.26 -8.31 11.28
C ASP A 95 -9.08 -9.18 12.24
N GLN A 96 -10.27 -8.75 12.63
CA GLN A 96 -11.18 -9.51 13.49
C GLN A 96 -11.74 -10.78 12.84
N SER A 97 -11.81 -10.81 11.51
CA SER A 97 -12.28 -11.97 10.73
C SER A 97 -11.22 -13.05 10.55
N LEU A 98 -9.96 -12.77 10.86
CA LEU A 98 -8.87 -13.74 10.76
C LEU A 98 -9.01 -14.82 11.85
N SER A 99 -8.73 -16.07 11.51
CA SER A 99 -8.59 -17.13 12.49
C SER A 99 -7.39 -16.85 13.41
N LYS A 100 -7.42 -17.38 14.62
CA LYS A 100 -6.28 -17.29 15.54
C LYS A 100 -5.00 -17.83 14.91
N GLU A 101 -5.11 -18.90 14.13
CA GLU A 101 -4.00 -19.54 13.44
C GLU A 101 -3.41 -18.63 12.35
N ASP A 102 -4.24 -18.03 11.47
CA ASP A 102 -3.78 -17.13 10.41
C ASP A 102 -3.19 -15.85 10.98
N ARG A 103 -3.75 -15.36 12.06
CA ARG A 103 -3.22 -14.21 12.79
C ARG A 103 -1.86 -14.52 13.41
N TYR A 104 -1.72 -15.69 14.04
CA TYR A 104 -0.44 -16.17 14.59
C TYR A 104 0.61 -16.32 13.48
N LYS A 105 0.27 -16.94 12.35
CA LYS A 105 1.18 -17.09 11.20
C LYS A 105 1.63 -15.74 10.62
N ARG A 106 0.78 -14.70 10.74
CA ARG A 106 1.10 -13.36 10.22
C ARG A 106 1.98 -12.54 11.14
N PHE A 107 1.78 -12.64 12.46
CA PHE A 107 2.41 -11.78 13.46
C PHE A 107 3.42 -12.50 14.35
N PHE A 108 3.61 -13.81 14.18
CA PHE A 108 4.51 -14.67 14.96
C PHE A 108 4.22 -14.65 16.47
N GLY A 109 2.99 -14.36 16.85
CA GLY A 109 2.57 -14.28 18.25
C GLY A 109 1.11 -13.92 18.42
N GLU A 110 0.65 -13.95 19.67
CA GLU A 110 -0.65 -13.44 20.04
C GLU A 110 -0.58 -11.92 20.19
N LEU A 111 -1.25 -11.18 19.33
CA LEU A 111 -1.40 -9.75 19.43
C LEU A 111 -2.81 -9.41 19.93
N PRO A 112 -2.97 -8.40 20.81
CA PRO A 112 -4.28 -7.84 21.12
C PRO A 112 -4.92 -7.24 19.86
N GLN A 113 -6.21 -6.92 19.94
CA GLN A 113 -6.86 -6.18 18.87
C GLN A 113 -6.18 -4.84 18.65
N PHE A 114 -6.07 -4.42 17.38
CA PHE A 114 -5.46 -3.15 17.05
C PHE A 114 -6.30 -1.98 17.57
N ASN A 115 -5.63 -1.03 18.17
CA ASN A 115 -6.22 0.25 18.52
C ASN A 115 -6.20 1.22 17.33
N HIS A 116 -6.86 2.38 17.47
CA HIS A 116 -6.93 3.40 16.42
C HIS A 116 -5.53 3.84 15.92
N ASP A 117 -4.57 4.08 16.81
CA ASP A 117 -3.23 4.52 16.41
C ASP A 117 -2.46 3.48 15.60
N GLN A 118 -2.68 2.20 15.89
CA GLN A 118 -2.09 1.09 15.14
C GLN A 118 -2.76 0.93 13.77
N LEU A 119 -4.10 1.05 13.71
CA LEU A 119 -4.85 1.01 12.46
C LEU A 119 -4.51 2.20 11.56
N ALA A 120 -4.38 3.40 12.13
CA ALA A 120 -3.97 4.59 11.40
C ALA A 120 -2.58 4.39 10.76
N LYS A 121 -1.61 3.81 11.49
CA LYS A 121 -0.29 3.47 10.92
C LYS A 121 -0.38 2.45 9.79
N MET A 122 -1.36 1.55 9.81
CA MET A 122 -1.54 0.54 8.78
C MET A 122 -2.26 1.06 7.54
N THR A 123 -3.05 2.11 7.64
CA THR A 123 -3.88 2.64 6.55
C THR A 123 -3.39 3.97 5.99
N GLN A 124 -2.69 4.78 6.80
CA GLN A 124 -2.17 6.11 6.42
C GLN A 124 -0.69 6.00 6.02
N ILE A 125 -0.42 5.28 4.96
CA ILE A 125 0.94 5.03 4.43
C ILE A 125 1.41 6.13 3.48
N ASP A 126 2.72 6.22 3.24
CA ASP A 126 3.33 7.27 2.40
C ASP A 126 3.33 6.95 0.88
N TYR A 127 2.95 5.74 0.48
CA TYR A 127 2.99 5.22 -0.89
C TYR A 127 4.37 5.34 -1.56
N ASP A 128 5.42 5.63 -0.82
CA ASP A 128 6.79 5.76 -1.29
C ASP A 128 7.70 4.64 -0.81
N ARG A 129 7.85 4.51 0.50
CA ARG A 129 8.63 3.44 1.13
C ARG A 129 7.76 2.28 1.57
N GLU A 130 6.51 2.57 1.82
CA GLU A 130 5.52 1.58 2.19
C GLU A 130 4.40 1.53 1.15
N MET A 131 4.05 0.32 0.73
CA MET A 131 2.90 0.05 -0.10
C MET A 131 2.09 -1.10 0.50
N ALA A 132 0.79 -0.91 0.61
CA ALA A 132 -0.13 -1.98 0.99
C ALA A 132 -1.21 -2.12 -0.07
N PHE A 133 -1.32 -3.30 -0.67
CA PHE A 133 -2.41 -3.65 -1.58
C PHE A 133 -3.47 -4.42 -0.83
N ILE A 134 -4.71 -4.08 -1.06
CA ILE A 134 -5.85 -4.85 -0.60
C ILE A 134 -6.64 -5.39 -1.79
N VAL A 135 -7.25 -6.55 -1.62
CA VAL A 135 -8.35 -7.01 -2.47
C VAL A 135 -9.63 -6.86 -1.69
N SER A 136 -10.58 -6.12 -2.23
CA SER A 136 -11.86 -5.83 -1.58
C SER A 136 -13.04 -6.13 -2.50
N GLN A 137 -14.18 -6.44 -1.89
CA GLN A 137 -15.46 -6.55 -2.55
C GLN A 137 -16.47 -5.65 -1.86
N GLU A 138 -17.45 -5.17 -2.61
CA GLU A 138 -18.58 -4.47 -2.02
C GLU A 138 -19.58 -5.51 -1.48
N GLN A 139 -19.90 -5.41 -0.19
CA GLN A 139 -20.90 -6.25 0.48
C GLN A 139 -21.84 -5.34 1.26
N ASN A 140 -23.13 -5.41 0.95
CA ASN A 140 -24.17 -4.60 1.62
C ASN A 140 -23.88 -3.08 1.64
N GLY A 141 -23.28 -2.55 0.57
CA GLY A 141 -22.95 -1.11 0.46
C GLY A 141 -21.68 -0.70 1.22
N SER A 142 -20.90 -1.65 1.74
CA SER A 142 -19.62 -1.39 2.42
C SER A 142 -18.49 -2.21 1.77
N ALA A 143 -17.28 -1.64 1.76
CA ALA A 143 -16.11 -2.34 1.27
C ALA A 143 -15.67 -3.40 2.30
N CYS A 144 -15.59 -4.66 1.87
CA CYS A 144 -15.11 -5.79 2.65
C CYS A 144 -13.72 -6.19 2.15
N THR A 145 -12.71 -6.14 3.00
CA THR A 145 -11.34 -6.57 2.66
C THR A 145 -11.23 -8.09 2.74
N LEU A 146 -10.72 -8.71 1.68
CA LEU A 146 -10.54 -10.16 1.56
C LEU A 146 -9.09 -10.59 1.83
N GLY A 147 -8.15 -9.70 1.60
CA GLY A 147 -6.73 -9.95 1.81
C GLY A 147 -5.91 -8.69 1.65
N VAL A 148 -4.71 -8.72 2.22
CA VAL A 148 -3.77 -7.59 2.24
C VAL A 148 -2.37 -8.12 1.97
N SER A 149 -1.62 -7.47 1.09
CA SER A 149 -0.15 -7.58 1.02
C SER A 149 0.47 -6.22 1.32
N ARG A 150 1.52 -6.23 2.10
CA ARG A 150 2.28 -5.03 2.48
C ARG A 150 3.72 -5.20 2.06
N VAL A 151 4.31 -4.15 1.56
CA VAL A 151 5.73 -4.07 1.22
C VAL A 151 6.32 -2.87 1.92
N LEU A 152 7.43 -3.09 2.62
CA LEU A 152 8.26 -2.05 3.22
C LEU A 152 9.61 -2.05 2.51
N MET A 153 9.97 -0.94 1.87
CA MET A 153 11.23 -0.78 1.15
C MET A 153 12.25 -0.08 2.03
N ASP A 154 13.49 -0.53 1.97
CA ASP A 154 14.61 0.15 2.61
C ASP A 154 14.79 1.57 2.09
N PRO A 155 15.46 2.46 2.86
CA PRO A 155 15.66 3.86 2.45
C PRO A 155 16.34 4.04 1.10
N ASP A 156 17.26 3.14 0.73
CA ASP A 156 17.93 3.11 -0.58
C ASP A 156 17.10 2.43 -1.68
N LYS A 157 15.98 1.79 -1.32
CA LYS A 157 15.07 1.05 -2.20
C LYS A 157 15.74 -0.12 -2.95
N LEU A 158 16.81 -0.66 -2.42
CA LEU A 158 17.45 -1.85 -2.99
C LEU A 158 16.73 -3.11 -2.54
N ASP A 159 16.35 -3.17 -1.29
CA ASP A 159 15.69 -4.30 -0.65
C ASP A 159 14.27 -3.93 -0.19
N ALA A 160 13.39 -4.92 -0.17
CA ALA A 160 12.05 -4.78 0.35
C ALA A 160 11.64 -6.01 1.16
N GLU A 161 10.92 -5.78 2.24
CA GLU A 161 10.26 -6.82 3.02
C GLU A 161 8.79 -6.88 2.67
N PHE A 162 8.24 -8.09 2.52
CA PHE A 162 6.81 -8.26 2.31
C PHE A 162 6.14 -9.04 3.43
N ALA A 163 4.87 -8.76 3.60
CA ALA A 163 3.99 -9.55 4.43
C ALA A 163 2.62 -9.66 3.76
N ILE A 164 1.97 -10.82 3.89
CA ILE A 164 0.67 -11.07 3.28
C ILE A 164 -0.23 -11.82 4.25
N VAL A 165 -1.51 -11.51 4.20
CA VAL A 165 -2.55 -12.27 4.87
C VAL A 165 -3.83 -12.25 4.04
N VAL A 166 -4.52 -13.37 3.99
CA VAL A 166 -5.80 -13.56 3.31
C VAL A 166 -6.80 -14.05 4.34
N ARG A 167 -8.01 -13.52 4.28
CA ARG A 167 -9.13 -13.91 5.15
C ARG A 167 -9.35 -15.42 5.08
N SER A 168 -9.49 -16.06 6.23
CA SER A 168 -9.48 -17.53 6.37
C SER A 168 -10.53 -18.22 5.50
N ASP A 169 -11.73 -17.63 5.40
CA ASP A 169 -12.84 -18.14 4.60
C ASP A 169 -12.71 -17.84 3.08
N CYS A 170 -11.73 -17.02 2.69
CA CYS A 170 -11.45 -16.64 1.30
C CYS A 170 -10.19 -17.30 0.74
N GLN A 171 -9.56 -18.20 1.48
CA GLN A 171 -8.40 -18.95 1.00
C GLN A 171 -8.76 -19.84 -0.18
N GLY A 172 -7.78 -20.16 -1.04
CA GLY A 172 -8.01 -20.96 -2.25
C GLY A 172 -8.58 -20.19 -3.45
N LEU A 173 -9.10 -18.97 -3.27
CA LEU A 173 -9.69 -18.14 -4.34
C LEU A 173 -8.64 -17.41 -5.23
N GLY A 174 -7.34 -17.63 -5.01
CA GLY A 174 -6.27 -17.01 -5.80
C GLY A 174 -5.80 -15.66 -5.27
N LEU A 175 -6.37 -15.17 -4.18
CA LEU A 175 -6.05 -13.86 -3.56
C LEU A 175 -4.56 -13.71 -3.26
N GLY A 176 -3.92 -14.74 -2.70
CA GLY A 176 -2.49 -14.71 -2.41
C GLY A 176 -1.63 -14.44 -3.65
N THR A 177 -1.96 -15.06 -4.77
CA THR A 177 -1.25 -14.86 -6.05
C THR A 177 -1.48 -13.44 -6.59
N ILE A 178 -2.71 -12.93 -6.54
CA ILE A 178 -3.07 -11.58 -6.99
C ILE A 178 -2.28 -10.53 -6.18
N LEU A 179 -2.33 -10.64 -4.86
CA LEU A 179 -1.67 -9.72 -3.94
C LEU A 179 -0.14 -9.73 -4.05
N MET A 180 0.46 -10.93 -4.13
CA MET A 180 1.91 -11.06 -4.29
C MET A 180 2.40 -10.56 -5.64
N ASN A 181 1.67 -10.83 -6.73
CA ASN A 181 2.03 -10.29 -8.03
C ASN A 181 1.99 -8.75 -8.04
N ALA A 182 0.98 -8.14 -7.40
CA ALA A 182 0.91 -6.68 -7.28
C ALA A 182 2.10 -6.12 -6.48
N ALA A 183 2.47 -6.75 -5.38
CA ALA A 183 3.63 -6.38 -4.57
C ALA A 183 4.94 -6.50 -5.36
N ILE A 184 5.15 -7.61 -6.06
CA ILE A 184 6.34 -7.86 -6.89
C ILE A 184 6.42 -6.85 -8.05
N GLU A 185 5.32 -6.61 -8.78
CA GLU A 185 5.26 -5.64 -9.87
C GLU A 185 5.57 -4.23 -9.36
N HIS A 186 5.00 -3.86 -8.21
CA HIS A 186 5.29 -2.57 -7.59
C HIS A 186 6.77 -2.41 -7.25
N CYS A 187 7.38 -3.39 -6.59
CA CYS A 187 8.80 -3.39 -6.26
C CYS A 187 9.69 -3.25 -7.50
N LYS A 188 9.40 -4.00 -8.58
CA LYS A 188 10.11 -3.88 -9.86
C LYS A 188 10.03 -2.45 -10.43
N ASN A 189 8.83 -1.86 -10.43
CA ASN A 189 8.61 -0.50 -10.92
C ASN A 189 9.30 0.58 -10.08
N GLN A 190 9.58 0.29 -8.78
CA GLN A 190 10.36 1.17 -7.90
C GLN A 190 11.88 0.95 -8.03
N GLY A 191 12.33 -0.06 -8.77
CA GLY A 191 13.74 -0.40 -8.96
C GLY A 191 14.36 -1.22 -7.82
N VAL A 192 13.53 -1.82 -6.97
CA VAL A 192 13.95 -2.74 -5.91
C VAL A 192 14.66 -3.95 -6.54
N LYS A 193 15.75 -4.41 -5.92
CA LYS A 193 16.58 -5.52 -6.44
C LYS A 193 16.14 -6.88 -5.90
N GLN A 194 15.64 -6.90 -4.69
CA GLN A 194 15.07 -8.12 -4.12
C GLN A 194 13.92 -7.82 -3.17
N ILE A 195 13.01 -8.78 -3.08
CA ILE A 195 11.92 -8.77 -2.10
C ILE A 195 12.05 -10.03 -1.24
N ALA A 196 11.98 -9.86 0.07
CA ALA A 196 12.13 -10.93 1.04
C ALA A 196 10.94 -10.99 2.00
N GLY A 197 10.75 -12.12 2.62
CA GLY A 197 9.76 -12.31 3.68
C GLY A 197 10.09 -13.54 4.50
N ILE A 198 9.54 -13.58 5.70
CA ILE A 198 9.74 -14.68 6.64
C ILE A 198 8.39 -15.34 6.93
N THR A 199 8.39 -16.64 7.12
CA THR A 199 7.20 -17.38 7.55
C THR A 199 7.54 -18.53 8.47
N LEU A 200 6.53 -19.05 9.17
CA LEU A 200 6.68 -20.24 9.98
C LEU A 200 6.72 -21.51 9.11
N PRO A 201 7.44 -22.58 9.52
CA PRO A 201 7.50 -23.84 8.78
C PRO A 201 6.12 -24.49 8.55
N GLU A 202 5.18 -24.26 9.46
CA GLU A 202 3.83 -24.79 9.41
C GLU A 202 2.95 -24.07 8.37
N ASN A 203 3.37 -22.91 7.89
CA ASN A 203 2.64 -22.13 6.89
C ASN A 203 2.92 -22.66 5.47
N THR A 204 2.51 -23.91 5.23
CA THR A 204 2.74 -24.60 3.96
C THR A 204 2.15 -23.86 2.77
N GLY A 205 0.98 -23.24 2.95
CA GLY A 205 0.32 -22.45 1.89
C GLY A 205 1.14 -21.26 1.44
N MET A 206 1.79 -20.55 2.37
CA MET A 206 2.69 -19.44 2.03
C MET A 206 3.97 -19.95 1.33
N ILE A 207 4.53 -21.03 1.81
CA ILE A 207 5.73 -21.65 1.22
C ILE A 207 5.46 -22.12 -0.22
N GLU A 208 4.33 -22.76 -0.48
CA GLU A 208 3.92 -23.19 -1.82
C GLU A 208 3.68 -22.00 -2.75
N LEU A 209 3.00 -20.96 -2.27
CA LEU A 209 2.80 -19.73 -3.02
C LEU A 209 4.13 -19.09 -3.40
N ALA A 210 5.06 -18.96 -2.46
CA ALA A 210 6.38 -18.40 -2.69
C ALA A 210 7.18 -19.22 -3.72
N ARG A 211 7.17 -20.55 -3.64
CA ARG A 211 7.81 -21.42 -4.64
C ARG A 211 7.23 -21.22 -6.03
N LYS A 212 5.90 -21.17 -6.13
CA LYS A 212 5.20 -20.93 -7.40
C LYS A 212 5.56 -19.60 -8.04
N LEU A 213 5.83 -18.58 -7.22
CA LEU A 213 6.23 -17.25 -7.65
C LEU A 213 7.75 -17.10 -7.87
N GLY A 214 8.53 -18.18 -7.69
CA GLY A 214 9.95 -18.21 -7.98
C GLY A 214 10.85 -17.75 -6.83
N PHE A 215 10.33 -17.64 -5.60
CA PHE A 215 11.15 -17.34 -4.44
C PHE A 215 12.09 -18.49 -4.11
N LYS A 216 13.33 -18.15 -3.78
CA LYS A 216 14.28 -19.06 -3.15
C LYS A 216 13.86 -19.22 -1.68
N ILE A 217 13.67 -20.47 -1.26
CA ILE A 217 13.25 -20.84 0.09
C ILE A 217 14.45 -21.40 0.85
N THR A 218 14.76 -20.84 2.00
CA THR A 218 15.81 -21.35 2.89
C THR A 218 15.27 -21.46 4.32
N ARG A 219 15.64 -22.54 5.01
CA ARG A 219 15.26 -22.73 6.42
C ARG A 219 16.31 -22.11 7.32
N ASP A 220 15.85 -21.31 8.24
CA ASP A 220 16.66 -20.82 9.35
C ASP A 220 16.41 -21.73 10.56
N PHE A 221 17.45 -22.47 10.95
CA PHE A 221 17.36 -23.42 12.06
C PHE A 221 17.55 -22.75 13.42
N GLU A 222 18.19 -21.58 13.46
CA GLU A 222 18.42 -20.84 14.70
C GLU A 222 17.14 -20.12 15.12
N GLU A 223 16.47 -19.47 14.17
CA GLU A 223 15.19 -18.75 14.42
C GLU A 223 13.97 -19.67 14.26
N GLY A 224 14.13 -20.89 13.75
CA GLY A 224 13.02 -21.81 13.49
C GLY A 224 12.06 -21.31 12.41
N SER A 225 12.54 -20.48 11.50
CA SER A 225 11.75 -19.82 10.47
C SER A 225 12.10 -20.27 9.04
N ILE A 226 11.31 -19.84 8.08
CA ILE A 226 11.54 -20.01 6.64
C ILE A 226 11.75 -18.64 6.02
N ASN A 227 12.92 -18.41 5.45
CA ASN A 227 13.24 -17.23 4.67
C ASN A 227 12.87 -17.44 3.20
N MET A 228 12.20 -16.46 2.62
CA MET A 228 11.75 -16.43 1.22
C MET A 228 12.35 -15.21 0.54
N VAL A 229 13.14 -15.38 -0.52
CA VAL A 229 13.80 -14.28 -1.22
C VAL A 229 13.59 -14.41 -2.73
N LEU A 230 13.12 -13.34 -3.36
CA LEU A 230 13.00 -13.22 -4.81
C LEU A 230 13.86 -12.06 -5.31
N LYS A 231 14.82 -12.35 -6.20
CA LYS A 231 15.57 -11.31 -6.90
C LYS A 231 14.72 -10.74 -8.02
N LEU A 232 14.68 -9.43 -8.11
CA LEU A 232 13.92 -8.67 -9.11
C LEU A 232 14.92 -8.13 -10.17
N ASN A 233 14.70 -8.52 -11.40
CA ASN A 233 15.53 -8.07 -12.55
C ASN A 233 14.87 -6.87 -13.21
#